data_567682896c724142206061895b5f8ea8
#
_entry.id   567682896c724142206061895b5f8ea8
#
_cell.length_a   1.000
_cell.length_b   1.000
_cell.length_c   1.000
_cell.angle_alpha   90.00
_cell.angle_beta   90.00
_cell.angle_gamma   90.00
#
_symmetry.space_group_name_H-M   'P 1'
#
loop_
_entity.id
_entity.type
_entity.pdbx_description
1 polymer ?
#
loop_
_entity_poly.entity_id
_entity_poly.type
_entity_poly.pdbx_seq_one_letter_code
_entity_poly.pdbx_strand_id
1 'polypeptide(L)'
;MLDEVAHNENILNAVESLIGSNILVCGTTLFIKNPGEGGFVSYHQDAKYIGLEPHNWVTAWVAITDSNEHNGCMRVWSGSHKDNLKDHDQNFNERNLLTRGQTIKNVPKKKTTPLILKAGQMSLHHPTVVHGSDLNHS
;
A
#
# COMPACT_ATOMS: atom_id res chain seq x y z
N MET A 1 -1.01 18.53 7.92
CA MET A 1 -0.19 17.29 7.80
C MET A 1 -0.50 16.47 6.54
N LEU A 2 -1.68 15.83 6.38
CA LEU A 2 -1.93 15.02 5.16
C LEU A 2 -1.92 15.85 3.88
N ASP A 3 -2.48 17.04 3.92
CA ASP A 3 -2.44 18.00 2.81
C ASP A 3 -1.00 18.41 2.46
N GLU A 4 -0.17 18.70 3.45
CA GLU A 4 1.25 19.02 3.27
C GLU A 4 2.04 17.88 2.65
N VAL A 5 1.73 16.63 3.06
CA VAL A 5 2.34 15.45 2.46
C VAL A 5 1.92 15.32 1.00
N ALA A 6 0.64 15.50 0.69
CA ALA A 6 0.12 15.41 -0.67
C ALA A 6 0.70 16.49 -1.62
N HIS A 7 1.09 17.64 -1.07
CA HIS A 7 1.71 18.75 -1.81
C HIS A 7 3.23 18.82 -1.69
N ASN A 8 3.86 17.80 -1.09
CA ASN A 8 5.32 17.78 -0.96
C ASN A 8 5.99 17.64 -2.34
N GLU A 9 6.86 18.58 -2.69
CA GLU A 9 7.52 18.65 -4.00
C GLU A 9 8.32 17.39 -4.34
N ASN A 10 8.98 16.76 -3.35
CA ASN A 10 9.74 15.53 -3.61
C ASN A 10 8.82 14.36 -3.99
N ILE A 11 7.63 14.30 -3.39
CA ILE A 11 6.62 13.29 -3.73
C ILE A 11 6.05 13.58 -5.12
N LEU A 12 5.65 14.83 -5.37
CA LEU A 12 5.09 15.25 -6.65
C LEU A 12 6.06 15.02 -7.81
N ASN A 13 7.33 15.44 -7.66
CA ASN A 13 8.36 15.23 -8.68
C ASN A 13 8.58 13.74 -8.99
N ALA A 14 8.58 12.87 -7.96
CA ALA A 14 8.72 11.45 -8.15
C ALA A 14 7.50 10.84 -8.86
N VAL A 15 6.29 11.27 -8.50
CA VAL A 15 5.04 10.84 -9.14
C VAL A 15 4.98 11.35 -10.59
N GLU A 16 5.33 12.62 -10.84
CA GLU A 16 5.37 13.20 -12.18
C GLU A 16 6.27 12.42 -13.12
N SER A 17 7.42 11.97 -12.63
CA SER A 17 8.36 11.17 -13.43
C SER A 17 7.78 9.84 -13.92
N LEU A 18 6.71 9.36 -13.29
CA LEU A 18 6.06 8.08 -13.62
C LEU A 18 4.79 8.24 -14.45
N ILE A 19 3.95 9.24 -14.12
CA ILE A 19 2.62 9.39 -14.72
C ILE A 19 2.41 10.71 -15.47
N GLY A 20 3.43 11.58 -15.52
CA GLY A 20 3.36 12.90 -16.17
C GLY A 20 2.84 14.01 -15.26
N SER A 21 2.85 15.24 -15.78
CA SER A 21 2.61 16.46 -14.99
C SER A 21 1.15 16.72 -14.60
N ASN A 22 0.20 16.06 -15.25
CA ASN A 22 -1.23 16.23 -14.92
C ASN A 22 -1.62 15.32 -13.75
N ILE A 23 -1.25 15.73 -12.54
CA ILE A 23 -1.45 14.96 -11.33
C ILE A 23 -2.75 15.38 -10.63
N LEU A 24 -3.58 14.40 -10.29
CA LEU A 24 -4.73 14.56 -9.42
C LEU A 24 -4.60 13.63 -8.21
N VAL A 25 -4.74 14.18 -7.01
CA VAL A 25 -4.78 13.38 -5.78
C VAL A 25 -6.18 12.80 -5.63
N CYS A 26 -6.29 11.48 -5.78
CA CYS A 26 -7.56 10.76 -5.64
C CYS A 26 -8.00 10.63 -4.18
N GLY A 27 -7.05 10.50 -3.26
CA GLY A 27 -7.32 10.41 -1.83
C GLY A 27 -6.04 10.17 -1.03
N THR A 28 -6.16 10.34 0.27
CA THR A 28 -5.09 10.05 1.25
C THR A 28 -5.65 9.19 2.37
N THR A 29 -4.90 8.20 2.79
CA THR A 29 -5.28 7.29 3.88
C THR A 29 -4.12 7.14 4.85
N LEU A 30 -4.40 7.22 6.14
CA LEU A 30 -3.42 6.99 7.19
C LEU A 30 -3.62 5.58 7.77
N PHE A 31 -2.59 4.74 7.66
CA PHE A 31 -2.58 3.41 8.29
C PHE A 31 -1.81 3.47 9.59
N ILE A 32 -2.48 3.16 10.69
CA ILE A 32 -1.91 3.14 12.04
C ILE A 32 -2.04 1.71 12.58
N LYS A 33 -0.92 1.14 13.01
CA LYS A 33 -0.86 -0.16 13.66
C LYS A 33 -0.13 -0.02 14.99
N ASN A 34 -0.88 0.10 16.07
CA ASN A 34 -0.29 0.16 17.41
C ASN A 34 0.23 -1.22 17.84
N PRO A 35 1.31 -1.26 18.64
CA PRO A 35 1.81 -2.51 19.23
C PRO A 35 0.71 -3.27 19.97
N GLY A 36 0.63 -4.57 19.72
CA GLY A 36 -0.29 -5.47 20.43
C GLY A 36 -1.77 -5.39 20.05
N GLU A 37 -2.22 -4.41 19.25
CA GLU A 37 -3.64 -4.28 18.86
C GLU A 37 -4.06 -5.27 17.76
N GLY A 38 -3.10 -5.92 17.11
CA GLY A 38 -3.37 -6.97 16.13
C GLY A 38 -3.88 -6.46 14.78
N GLY A 39 -3.73 -5.17 14.47
CA GLY A 39 -4.07 -4.60 13.17
C GLY A 39 -3.15 -5.12 12.06
N PHE A 40 -3.73 -5.47 10.91
CA PHE A 40 -3.03 -5.89 9.71
C PHE A 40 -3.71 -5.35 8.46
N VAL A 41 -3.01 -5.43 7.32
CA VAL A 41 -3.60 -5.13 6.01
C VAL A 41 -3.52 -6.41 5.16
N SER A 42 -4.66 -6.98 4.82
CA SER A 42 -4.71 -8.19 3.98
C SER A 42 -4.08 -7.92 2.62
N TYR A 43 -3.52 -8.98 1.99
CA TYR A 43 -2.97 -8.84 0.64
C TYR A 43 -4.06 -8.49 -0.36
N HIS A 44 -3.84 -7.44 -1.13
CA HIS A 44 -4.80 -6.88 -2.08
C HIS A 44 -4.09 -6.18 -3.23
N GLN A 45 -4.85 -5.69 -4.19
CA GLN A 45 -4.44 -4.78 -5.26
C GLN A 45 -5.30 -3.52 -5.17
N ASP A 46 -4.69 -2.36 -5.11
CA ASP A 46 -5.39 -1.06 -4.98
C ASP A 46 -6.40 -0.83 -6.11
N ALA A 47 -6.07 -1.29 -7.32
CA ALA A 47 -6.95 -1.18 -8.47
C ALA A 47 -8.33 -1.80 -8.23
N LYS A 48 -8.42 -2.87 -7.45
CA LYS A 48 -9.69 -3.48 -7.08
C LYS A 48 -10.52 -2.61 -6.14
N TYR A 49 -9.85 -1.82 -5.32
CA TYR A 49 -10.49 -0.94 -4.34
C TYR A 49 -10.98 0.36 -4.98
N ILE A 50 -10.13 1.00 -5.80
CA ILE A 50 -10.41 2.31 -6.39
C ILE A 50 -11.22 2.18 -7.67
N GLY A 51 -10.94 1.14 -8.49
CA GLY A 51 -11.71 0.83 -9.70
C GLY A 51 -11.52 1.82 -10.85
N LEU A 52 -10.39 2.57 -10.88
CA LEU A 52 -10.08 3.48 -11.98
C LEU A 52 -9.44 2.74 -13.16
N GLU A 53 -9.95 2.99 -14.36
CA GLU A 53 -9.43 2.49 -15.63
C GLU A 53 -9.17 3.66 -16.60
N PRO A 54 -8.07 3.67 -17.37
CA PRO A 54 -6.93 2.74 -17.26
C PRO A 54 -6.14 2.94 -15.96
N HIS A 55 -5.30 1.96 -15.60
CA HIS A 55 -4.48 2.00 -14.38
C HIS A 55 -3.27 2.96 -14.46
N ASN A 56 -3.47 4.14 -15.04
CA ASN A 56 -2.44 5.18 -15.19
C ASN A 56 -2.33 6.03 -13.91
N TRP A 57 -2.10 5.40 -12.80
CA TRP A 57 -1.95 6.04 -11.50
C TRP A 57 -0.99 5.25 -10.60
N VAL A 58 -0.57 5.84 -9.51
CA VAL A 58 0.41 5.28 -8.59
C VAL A 58 0.01 5.58 -7.15
N THR A 59 0.31 4.66 -6.25
CA THR A 59 0.22 4.92 -4.81
C THR A 59 1.59 5.35 -4.29
N ALA A 60 1.65 6.54 -3.69
CA ALA A 60 2.81 7.01 -2.93
C ALA A 60 2.59 6.65 -1.46
N TRP A 61 3.32 5.65 -0.96
CA TRP A 61 3.26 5.22 0.43
C TRP A 61 4.44 5.82 1.20
N VAL A 62 4.15 6.73 2.12
CA VAL A 62 5.14 7.48 2.90
C VAL A 62 5.22 6.92 4.31
N ALA A 63 6.42 6.57 4.77
CA ALA A 63 6.66 6.15 6.14
C ALA A 63 6.70 7.37 7.06
N ILE A 64 5.68 7.56 7.89
CA ILE A 64 5.63 8.62 8.92
C ILE A 64 6.54 8.26 10.11
N THR A 65 6.61 6.99 10.44
CA THR A 65 7.55 6.42 11.40
C THR A 65 8.41 5.36 10.73
N ASP A 66 9.50 4.94 11.35
CA ASP A 66 10.30 3.81 10.84
C ASP A 66 9.40 2.60 10.61
N SER A 67 9.51 1.98 9.44
CA SER A 67 8.74 0.82 9.03
C SER A 67 9.67 -0.35 8.76
N ASN A 68 9.52 -1.45 9.50
CA ASN A 68 10.35 -2.65 9.43
C ASN A 68 9.52 -3.91 9.68
N GLU A 69 10.14 -5.08 9.55
CA GLU A 69 9.41 -6.35 9.71
C GLU A 69 8.83 -6.54 11.11
N HIS A 70 9.48 -6.01 12.16
CA HIS A 70 9.02 -6.16 13.53
C HIS A 70 7.73 -5.36 13.79
N ASN A 71 7.61 -4.16 13.24
CA ASN A 71 6.39 -3.37 13.36
C ASN A 71 5.41 -3.55 12.19
N GLY A 72 5.61 -4.61 11.39
CA GLY A 72 4.68 -4.99 10.34
C GLY A 72 4.73 -4.09 9.11
N CYS A 73 5.92 -3.85 8.55
CA CYS A 73 6.06 -3.09 7.31
C CYS A 73 5.25 -3.69 6.15
N MET A 74 4.97 -2.88 5.15
CA MET A 74 4.36 -3.37 3.92
C MET A 74 5.24 -4.41 3.24
N ARG A 75 4.62 -5.43 2.68
CA ARG A 75 5.27 -6.44 1.84
C ARG A 75 4.62 -6.44 0.46
N VAL A 76 5.43 -6.55 -0.58
CA VAL A 76 4.97 -6.57 -1.97
C VAL A 76 5.32 -7.90 -2.63
N TRP A 77 4.43 -8.41 -3.45
CA TRP A 77 4.74 -9.53 -4.34
C TRP A 77 5.34 -8.98 -5.62
N SER A 78 6.67 -9.03 -5.72
CA SER A 78 7.43 -8.49 -6.85
C SER A 78 6.98 -9.10 -8.18
N GLY A 79 6.72 -8.23 -9.16
CA GLY A 79 6.29 -8.63 -10.50
C GLY A 79 4.79 -8.90 -10.65
N SER A 80 4.02 -8.97 -9.56
CA SER A 80 2.58 -9.29 -9.61
C SER A 80 1.72 -8.25 -10.35
N HIS A 81 2.25 -7.04 -10.54
CA HIS A 81 1.59 -5.99 -11.34
C HIS A 81 1.52 -6.30 -12.84
N LYS A 82 2.34 -7.25 -13.31
CA LYS A 82 2.34 -7.70 -14.73
C LYS A 82 1.23 -8.71 -15.02
N ASP A 83 0.65 -9.28 -13.99
CA ASP A 83 -0.49 -10.18 -14.08
C ASP A 83 -1.81 -9.37 -14.13
N ASN A 84 -2.88 -10.03 -14.54
CA ASN A 84 -4.23 -9.47 -14.41
C ASN A 84 -4.61 -9.27 -12.94
N LEU A 85 -5.67 -8.50 -12.70
CA LEU A 85 -6.28 -8.41 -11.38
C LEU A 85 -6.66 -9.81 -10.90
N LYS A 86 -6.22 -10.13 -9.68
CA LYS A 86 -6.54 -11.39 -9.03
C LYS A 86 -7.93 -11.35 -8.41
N ASP A 87 -8.49 -12.50 -8.16
CA ASP A 87 -9.73 -12.61 -7.40
C ASP A 87 -9.51 -12.14 -5.97
N HIS A 88 -10.42 -11.29 -5.49
CA HIS A 88 -10.44 -10.80 -4.13
C HIS A 88 -11.69 -11.30 -3.44
N ASP A 89 -11.50 -12.02 -2.35
CA ASP A 89 -12.59 -12.35 -1.43
C ASP A 89 -12.88 -11.16 -0.50
N GLN A 90 -14.04 -11.19 0.10
CA GLN A 90 -14.38 -10.27 1.19
C GLN A 90 -14.10 -10.96 2.54
N ASN A 91 -13.21 -10.40 3.31
CA ASN A 91 -12.89 -10.84 4.67
C ASN A 91 -13.02 -9.66 5.63
N PHE A 92 -14.19 -9.54 6.24
CA PHE A 92 -14.49 -8.51 7.23
C PHE A 92 -14.00 -8.95 8.61
N ASN A 93 -12.71 -8.96 8.79
CA ASN A 93 -12.09 -9.14 10.09
C ASN A 93 -11.92 -7.76 10.75
N GLU A 94 -12.35 -7.61 12.01
CA GLU A 94 -12.27 -6.35 12.77
C GLU A 94 -10.85 -5.77 12.85
N ARG A 95 -9.82 -6.63 12.74
CA ARG A 95 -8.42 -6.25 12.76
C ARG A 95 -7.85 -5.94 11.38
N ASN A 96 -8.59 -6.23 10.31
CA ASN A 96 -8.17 -5.86 8.96
C ASN A 96 -8.45 -4.38 8.72
N LEU A 97 -7.40 -3.60 8.47
CA LEU A 97 -7.53 -2.16 8.24
C LEU A 97 -8.16 -1.81 6.90
N LEU A 98 -8.39 -2.79 6.01
CA LEU A 98 -9.15 -2.59 4.78
C LEU A 98 -10.65 -2.65 5.07
N THR A 99 -11.33 -1.51 5.06
CA THR A 99 -12.75 -1.37 5.40
C THR A 99 -13.70 -2.16 4.51
N ARG A 100 -13.30 -2.47 3.27
CA ARG A 100 -14.07 -3.32 2.34
C ARG A 100 -13.68 -4.80 2.40
N GLY A 101 -12.71 -5.17 3.25
CA GLY A 101 -12.29 -6.54 3.48
C GLY A 101 -11.68 -7.27 2.27
N GLN A 102 -11.27 -6.56 1.21
CA GLN A 102 -10.71 -7.22 0.03
C GLN A 102 -9.45 -7.99 0.40
N THR A 103 -9.44 -9.27 0.04
CA THR A 103 -8.34 -10.18 0.42
C THR A 103 -8.01 -11.13 -0.72
N ILE A 104 -6.75 -11.15 -1.14
CA ILE A 104 -6.21 -12.21 -1.99
C ILE A 104 -5.73 -13.33 -1.10
N LYS A 105 -6.35 -14.51 -1.23
CA LYS A 105 -5.96 -15.72 -0.49
C LYS A 105 -4.68 -16.34 -1.05
N ASN A 106 -4.00 -17.09 -0.19
CA ASN A 106 -2.87 -17.95 -0.58
C ASN A 106 -1.70 -17.21 -1.24
N VAL A 107 -1.46 -15.94 -0.86
CA VAL A 107 -0.28 -15.22 -1.32
C VAL A 107 0.97 -15.90 -0.76
N PRO A 108 1.90 -16.36 -1.61
CA PRO A 108 3.09 -17.07 -1.14
C PRO A 108 4.05 -16.09 -0.45
N LYS A 109 4.11 -16.11 0.88
CA LYS A 109 5.00 -15.21 1.66
C LYS A 109 6.44 -15.21 1.16
N LYS A 110 6.95 -16.35 0.72
CA LYS A 110 8.31 -16.48 0.13
C LYS A 110 8.53 -15.65 -1.13
N LYS A 111 7.46 -15.25 -1.82
CA LYS A 111 7.52 -14.40 -3.01
C LYS A 111 7.31 -12.91 -2.69
N THR A 112 7.07 -12.58 -1.43
CA THR A 112 6.90 -11.19 -1.01
C THR A 112 8.18 -10.62 -0.45
N THR A 113 8.47 -9.37 -0.77
CA THR A 113 9.62 -8.62 -0.28
C THR A 113 9.14 -7.56 0.72
N PRO A 114 9.74 -7.47 1.93
CA PRO A 114 9.43 -6.42 2.86
C PRO A 114 9.95 -5.08 2.36
N LEU A 115 9.16 -4.02 2.48
CA LEU A 115 9.56 -2.65 2.22
C LEU A 115 9.98 -2.01 3.55
N ILE A 116 11.26 -2.11 3.86
CA ILE A 116 11.84 -1.50 5.06
C ILE A 116 12.18 -0.06 4.74
N LEU A 117 11.55 0.89 5.41
CA LEU A 117 11.69 2.32 5.18
C LEU A 117 11.93 3.05 6.51
N LYS A 118 12.78 4.06 6.47
CA LYS A 118 12.94 5.02 7.54
C LYS A 118 11.84 6.09 7.46
N ALA A 119 11.53 6.71 8.59
CA ALA A 119 10.66 7.87 8.62
C ALA A 119 11.07 8.90 7.56
N GLY A 120 10.11 9.41 6.79
CA GLY A 120 10.34 10.33 5.67
C GLY A 120 10.71 9.66 4.33
N GLN A 121 10.98 8.37 4.30
CA GLN A 121 11.14 7.64 3.03
C GLN A 121 9.79 7.21 2.47
N MET A 122 9.74 6.96 1.17
CA MET A 122 8.52 6.48 0.51
C MET A 122 8.80 5.36 -0.46
N SER A 123 7.74 4.62 -0.78
CA SER A 123 7.67 3.72 -1.93
C SER A 123 6.59 4.18 -2.89
N LEU A 124 6.83 4.01 -4.18
CA LEU A 124 5.84 4.20 -5.23
C LEU A 124 5.49 2.83 -5.80
N HIS A 125 4.20 2.50 -5.86
CA HIS A 125 3.80 1.21 -6.39
C HIS A 125 2.60 1.31 -7.34
N HIS A 126 2.64 0.43 -8.35
CA HIS A 126 1.58 0.32 -9.34
C HIS A 126 0.30 -0.23 -8.68
N PRO A 127 -0.89 0.24 -9.05
CA PRO A 127 -2.15 -0.14 -8.42
C PRO A 127 -2.48 -1.64 -8.50
N THR A 128 -1.88 -2.35 -9.44
CA THR A 128 -2.08 -3.81 -9.60
C THR A 128 -1.01 -4.65 -8.90
N VAL A 129 -0.03 -4.03 -8.19
CA VAL A 129 0.89 -4.82 -7.39
C VAL A 129 0.18 -5.41 -6.17
N VAL A 130 0.35 -6.71 -5.94
CA VAL A 130 -0.17 -7.36 -4.75
C VAL A 130 0.68 -6.98 -3.55
N HIS A 131 0.06 -6.39 -2.54
CA HIS A 131 0.74 -5.97 -1.31
C HIS A 131 -0.17 -6.12 -0.09
N GLY A 132 0.43 -6.07 1.08
CA GLY A 132 -0.24 -6.18 2.36
C GLY A 132 0.73 -5.95 3.50
N SER A 133 0.29 -6.06 4.75
CA SER A 133 1.19 -5.96 5.90
C SER A 133 0.75 -6.85 7.06
N ASP A 134 1.72 -7.49 7.71
CA ASP A 134 1.52 -8.31 8.89
C ASP A 134 1.28 -7.44 10.14
N LEU A 135 1.11 -8.07 11.29
CA LEU A 135 0.88 -7.45 12.59
C LEU A 135 2.08 -6.61 13.04
N ASN A 136 1.82 -5.64 13.90
CA ASN A 136 2.87 -4.94 14.64
C ASN A 136 3.19 -5.73 15.92
N HIS A 137 4.43 -6.21 16.03
CA HIS A 137 4.97 -7.00 17.15
C HIS A 137 5.97 -6.19 18.01
N SER A 138 6.12 -4.89 17.78
CA SER A 138 7.06 -4.04 18.55
C SER A 138 6.60 -3.74 19.94
#